data_3b06deb79d8beeb6f1810a5692cff2ae
#
_entry.id   3b06deb79d8beeb6f1810a5692cff2ae
#
_cell.length_a   1.000
_cell.length_b   1.000
_cell.length_c   1.000
_cell.angle_alpha   90.00
_cell.angle_beta   90.00
_cell.angle_gamma   90.00
#
_symmetry.space_group_name_H-M   'P 1'
#
loop_
_entity.id
_entity.type
_entity.pdbx_description
1 polymer ?
#
loop_
_entity_poly.entity_id
_entity_poly.type
_entity_poly.pdbx_seq_one_letter_code
_entity_poly.pdbx_strand_id
1 'polypeptide(L)'
;TFAYANRVKMDMYKRYGVLGAAGDRHLAEFMNNKWYLASPSQVDSWKFALTTVDFRIKQMNERIEESKKLASGEIKPEVKKSDEEAVELMRSVLGLTTTISNVNLPNRGQISWLPEGSIVETNAVFSNDRVVPVTTKPLPVAVQSLVRRCSDNIDILYEGIKKRDKKIIFESFVNQPLCSSLTLD
;
A
#
# COMPACT_ATOMS: atom_id res chain seq x y z
N THR A 1 15.87 -9.72 -14.33
CA THR A 1 14.90 -10.80 -14.18
C THR A 1 14.07 -10.63 -12.92
N PHE A 2 12.94 -11.34 -12.83
CA PHE A 2 11.99 -11.24 -11.71
C PHE A 2 12.66 -11.47 -10.34
N ALA A 3 13.40 -12.56 -10.17
CA ALA A 3 14.03 -12.89 -8.89
C ALA A 3 15.08 -11.85 -8.46
N TYR A 4 15.75 -11.23 -9.39
CA TYR A 4 16.73 -10.17 -9.12
C TYR A 4 16.05 -8.87 -8.66
N ALA A 5 14.94 -8.52 -9.27
CA ALA A 5 14.17 -7.31 -8.94
C ALA A 5 13.23 -7.50 -7.74
N ASN A 6 13.15 -8.70 -7.16
CA ASN A 6 12.22 -9.05 -6.07
C ASN A 6 12.94 -9.80 -4.93
N ARG A 7 14.13 -9.36 -4.56
CA ARG A 7 14.97 -10.06 -3.56
C ARG A 7 14.36 -10.03 -2.16
N VAL A 8 13.86 -8.87 -1.71
CA VAL A 8 13.17 -8.75 -0.43
C VAL A 8 11.90 -9.61 -0.42
N LYS A 9 11.11 -9.54 -1.50
CA LYS A 9 9.91 -10.35 -1.66
C LYS A 9 10.21 -11.86 -1.55
N MET A 10 11.27 -12.33 -2.19
CA MET A 10 11.67 -13.73 -2.13
C MET A 10 12.25 -14.14 -0.78
N ASP A 11 12.98 -13.25 -0.09
CA ASP A 11 13.46 -13.50 1.27
C ASP A 11 12.27 -13.59 2.24
N MET A 12 11.30 -12.70 2.13
CA MET A 12 10.07 -12.75 2.93
C MET A 12 9.26 -14.02 2.66
N TYR A 13 9.16 -14.43 1.40
CA TYR A 13 8.51 -15.71 1.07
C TYR A 13 9.19 -16.90 1.76
N LYS A 14 10.52 -16.94 1.75
CA LYS A 14 11.27 -17.99 2.45
C LYS A 14 11.04 -18.00 3.97
N ARG A 15 10.86 -16.82 4.58
CA ARG A 15 10.64 -16.67 6.03
C ARG A 15 9.21 -16.96 6.46
N TYR A 16 8.23 -16.49 5.69
CA TYR A 16 6.82 -16.46 6.09
C TYR A 16 5.92 -17.40 5.28
N GLY A 17 6.42 -17.98 4.19
CA GLY A 17 5.63 -18.85 3.31
C GLY A 17 4.53 -18.13 2.52
N VAL A 18 4.55 -16.78 2.50
CA VAL A 18 3.56 -15.96 1.82
C VAL A 18 4.27 -14.95 0.93
N LEU A 19 3.77 -14.81 -0.29
CA LEU A 19 4.30 -13.84 -1.25
C LEU A 19 3.63 -12.47 -1.05
N GLY A 20 4.42 -11.45 -0.72
CA GLY A 20 3.91 -10.08 -0.62
C GLY A 20 3.52 -9.51 -1.99
N ALA A 21 2.41 -8.80 -2.08
CA ALA A 21 1.95 -8.18 -3.34
C ALA A 21 2.83 -6.98 -3.75
N ALA A 22 3.22 -6.14 -2.78
CA ALA A 22 4.00 -4.93 -3.03
C ALA A 22 5.41 -5.20 -3.57
N GLY A 23 6.04 -4.19 -4.15
CA GLY A 23 7.45 -4.22 -4.54
C GLY A 23 8.41 -4.17 -3.35
N ASP A 24 9.67 -4.55 -3.58
CA ASP A 24 10.70 -4.71 -2.54
C ASP A 24 10.85 -3.53 -1.58
N ARG A 25 10.88 -2.30 -2.08
CA ARG A 25 11.02 -1.10 -1.24
C ARG A 25 9.85 -0.94 -0.25
N HIS A 26 8.63 -1.23 -0.68
CA HIS A 26 7.45 -1.13 0.18
C HIS A 26 7.38 -2.28 1.19
N LEU A 27 7.75 -3.50 0.78
CA LEU A 27 7.84 -4.63 1.69
C LEU A 27 8.89 -4.39 2.79
N ALA A 28 10.04 -3.78 2.43
CA ALA A 28 11.10 -3.44 3.37
C ALA A 28 10.65 -2.45 4.46
N GLU A 29 9.75 -1.51 4.14
CA GLU A 29 9.23 -0.51 5.08
C GLU A 29 8.43 -1.11 6.24
N PHE A 30 7.81 -2.26 6.04
CA PHE A 30 7.00 -2.94 7.07
C PHE A 30 7.80 -3.90 7.94
N MET A 31 9.07 -4.12 7.62
CA MET A 31 9.97 -5.01 8.36
C MET A 31 10.85 -4.24 9.34
N ASN A 32 11.59 -4.96 10.17
CA ASN A 32 12.64 -4.35 10.95
C ASN A 32 13.62 -3.64 10.01
N ASN A 33 13.82 -2.35 10.20
CA ASN A 33 14.64 -1.51 9.34
C ASN A 33 16.09 -2.03 9.19
N LYS A 34 16.63 -2.69 10.21
CA LYS A 34 17.97 -3.30 10.17
C LYS A 34 18.09 -4.47 9.19
N TRP A 35 16.98 -5.04 8.71
CA TRP A 35 17.03 -6.16 7.78
C TRP A 35 17.33 -5.72 6.34
N TYR A 36 16.71 -4.62 5.90
CA TYR A 36 16.79 -4.21 4.50
C TYR A 36 17.17 -2.73 4.31
N LEU A 37 17.04 -1.90 5.36
CA LEU A 37 17.12 -0.45 5.29
C LEU A 37 18.18 0.15 6.24
N ALA A 38 19.08 -0.66 6.79
CA ALA A 38 20.06 -0.19 7.79
C ALA A 38 21.07 0.81 7.22
N SER A 39 21.36 0.74 5.92
CA SER A 39 22.30 1.65 5.28
C SER A 39 22.06 1.69 3.75
N PRO A 40 22.53 2.73 3.04
CA PRO A 40 22.48 2.77 1.59
C PRO A 40 23.15 1.56 0.92
N SER A 41 24.25 1.09 1.45
CA SER A 41 24.96 -0.09 0.93
C SER A 41 24.13 -1.38 1.10
N GLN A 42 23.34 -1.49 2.16
CA GLN A 42 22.43 -2.60 2.34
C GLN A 42 21.29 -2.55 1.32
N VAL A 43 20.68 -1.40 1.12
CA VAL A 43 19.64 -1.19 0.09
C VAL A 43 20.16 -1.60 -1.29
N ASP A 44 21.39 -1.17 -1.64
CA ASP A 44 22.02 -1.56 -2.90
C ASP A 44 22.30 -3.07 -2.98
N SER A 45 22.71 -3.71 -1.89
CA SER A 45 22.94 -5.16 -1.84
C SER A 45 21.66 -5.96 -2.12
N TRP A 46 20.50 -5.44 -1.68
CA TRP A 46 19.19 -6.00 -1.96
C TRP A 46 18.62 -5.62 -3.34
N LYS A 47 19.32 -4.74 -4.09
CA LYS A 47 19.00 -4.35 -5.47
C LYS A 47 17.63 -3.71 -5.64
N PHE A 48 17.23 -2.87 -4.69
CA PHE A 48 16.10 -1.97 -4.87
C PHE A 48 16.52 -0.52 -4.62
N ALA A 49 15.71 0.43 -5.02
CA ALA A 49 15.98 1.86 -4.84
C ALA A 49 14.87 2.51 -4.03
N LEU A 50 15.24 3.44 -3.16
CA LEU A 50 14.31 4.32 -2.47
C LEU A 50 13.96 5.50 -3.37
N THR A 51 12.72 5.97 -3.28
CA THR A 51 12.30 7.19 -3.98
C THR A 51 12.65 8.40 -3.11
N THR A 52 13.63 9.19 -3.55
CA THR A 52 14.08 10.37 -2.81
C THR A 52 13.05 11.52 -2.89
N VAL A 53 13.09 12.43 -1.90
CA VAL A 53 12.26 13.64 -1.89
C VAL A 53 12.56 14.50 -3.11
N ASP A 54 13.84 14.69 -3.45
CA ASP A 54 14.27 15.49 -4.61
C ASP A 54 13.70 14.95 -5.92
N PHE A 55 13.72 13.61 -6.09
CA PHE A 55 13.09 12.98 -7.25
C PHE A 55 11.58 13.29 -7.31
N ARG A 56 10.88 13.24 -6.18
CA ARG A 56 9.45 13.56 -6.12
C ARG A 56 9.16 15.00 -6.44
N ILE A 57 9.96 15.94 -5.91
CA ILE A 57 9.83 17.37 -6.21
C ILE A 57 10.06 17.63 -7.69
N LYS A 58 11.13 17.06 -8.26
CA LYS A 58 11.41 17.17 -9.70
C LYS A 58 10.24 16.65 -10.54
N GLN A 59 9.76 15.45 -10.25
CA GLN A 59 8.62 14.85 -10.97
C GLN A 59 7.34 15.68 -10.85
N MET A 60 7.09 16.26 -9.68
CA MET A 60 5.95 17.16 -9.47
C MET A 60 6.04 18.39 -10.36
N ASN A 61 7.19 19.05 -10.40
CA ASN A 61 7.41 20.24 -11.23
C ASN A 61 7.26 19.92 -12.73
N GLU A 62 7.81 18.81 -13.19
CA GLU A 62 7.66 18.34 -14.58
C GLU A 62 6.18 18.12 -14.93
N ARG A 63 5.41 17.48 -14.06
CA ARG A 63 3.95 17.28 -14.25
C ARG A 63 3.16 18.57 -14.24
N ILE A 64 3.54 19.55 -13.42
CA ILE A 64 2.89 20.88 -13.40
C ILE A 64 3.12 21.57 -14.75
N GLU A 65 4.34 21.58 -15.27
CA GLU A 65 4.65 22.19 -16.57
C GLU A 65 3.94 21.48 -17.73
N GLU A 66 3.91 20.16 -17.74
CA GLU A 66 3.15 19.37 -18.69
C GLU A 66 1.64 19.70 -18.64
N SER A 67 1.09 19.79 -17.44
CA SER A 67 -0.33 20.14 -17.24
C SER A 67 -0.65 21.54 -17.77
N LYS A 68 0.25 22.52 -17.60
CA LYS A 68 0.10 23.87 -18.18
C LYS A 68 0.06 23.83 -19.71
N LYS A 69 0.94 23.05 -20.33
CA LYS A 69 0.99 22.88 -21.79
C LYS A 69 -0.26 22.19 -22.32
N LEU A 70 -0.76 21.18 -21.63
CA LEU A 70 -2.04 20.54 -21.97
C LEU A 70 -3.21 21.53 -21.85
N ALA A 71 -3.26 22.30 -20.77
CA ALA A 71 -4.33 23.29 -20.53
C ALA A 71 -4.32 24.45 -21.54
N SER A 72 -3.12 24.87 -21.99
CA SER A 72 -2.97 25.91 -23.02
C SER A 72 -3.21 25.40 -24.46
N GLY A 73 -3.30 24.09 -24.66
CA GLY A 73 -3.41 23.48 -26.00
C GLY A 73 -2.08 23.43 -26.76
N GLU A 74 -0.96 23.77 -26.15
CA GLU A 74 0.39 23.65 -26.73
C GLU A 74 0.71 22.19 -27.10
N ILE A 75 0.31 21.27 -26.21
CA ILE A 75 0.36 19.81 -26.45
C ILE A 75 -1.04 19.23 -26.37
N LYS A 76 -1.31 18.21 -27.15
CA LYS A 76 -2.59 17.48 -27.10
C LYS A 76 -2.43 16.21 -26.27
N PRO A 77 -3.42 15.88 -25.43
CA PRO A 77 -3.39 14.62 -24.72
C PRO A 77 -3.46 13.45 -25.70
N GLU A 78 -2.57 12.49 -25.50
CA GLU A 78 -2.64 11.24 -26.24
C GLU A 78 -3.64 10.31 -25.56
N VAL A 79 -4.74 10.01 -26.24
CA VAL A 79 -5.75 9.09 -25.72
C VAL A 79 -5.25 7.66 -25.94
N LYS A 80 -4.83 7.02 -24.86
CA LYS A 80 -4.43 5.61 -24.85
C LYS A 80 -5.36 4.80 -23.97
N LYS A 81 -5.64 3.57 -24.39
CA LYS A 81 -6.30 2.62 -23.51
C LYS A 81 -5.37 2.35 -22.34
N SER A 82 -5.84 2.57 -21.12
CA SER A 82 -5.11 2.22 -19.91
C SER A 82 -5.45 0.77 -19.48
N ASP A 83 -4.59 0.19 -18.65
CA ASP A 83 -4.84 -1.10 -18.01
C ASP A 83 -5.71 -0.96 -16.74
N GLU A 84 -6.24 0.25 -16.48
CA GLU A 84 -7.12 0.53 -15.35
C GLU A 84 -8.50 -0.10 -15.54
N GLU A 85 -9.00 -0.75 -14.51
CA GLU A 85 -10.27 -1.51 -14.55
C GLU A 85 -11.53 -0.65 -14.32
N ALA A 86 -11.40 0.68 -14.20
CA ALA A 86 -12.49 1.57 -13.79
C ALA A 86 -13.75 1.40 -14.67
N VAL A 87 -13.61 1.33 -15.99
CA VAL A 87 -14.73 1.16 -16.92
C VAL A 87 -15.39 -0.20 -16.74
N GLU A 88 -14.61 -1.26 -16.55
CA GLU A 88 -15.13 -2.61 -16.36
C GLU A 88 -15.86 -2.75 -15.01
N LEU A 89 -15.35 -2.13 -13.97
CA LEU A 89 -16.02 -2.06 -12.66
C LEU A 89 -17.34 -1.29 -12.75
N MET A 90 -17.37 -0.15 -13.45
CA MET A 90 -18.63 0.59 -13.70
C MET A 90 -19.65 -0.26 -14.46
N ARG A 91 -19.22 -0.96 -15.51
CA ARG A 91 -20.10 -1.87 -16.26
C ARG A 91 -20.66 -2.97 -15.37
N SER A 92 -19.85 -3.51 -14.46
CA SER A 92 -20.27 -4.56 -13.54
C SER A 92 -21.32 -4.05 -12.55
N VAL A 93 -21.11 -2.88 -11.96
CA VAL A 93 -22.09 -2.26 -11.05
C VAL A 93 -23.39 -1.94 -11.78
N LEU A 94 -23.33 -1.54 -13.05
CA LEU A 94 -24.52 -1.33 -13.89
C LEU A 94 -25.22 -2.63 -14.35
N GLY A 95 -24.71 -3.79 -13.95
CA GLY A 95 -25.31 -5.08 -14.30
C GLY A 95 -25.03 -5.55 -15.73
N LEU A 96 -24.11 -4.89 -16.46
CA LEU A 96 -23.76 -5.24 -17.84
C LEU A 96 -22.76 -6.40 -17.91
N THR A 97 -22.04 -6.66 -16.84
CA THR A 97 -21.06 -7.74 -16.69
C THR A 97 -20.89 -8.10 -15.21
N THR A 98 -20.07 -9.09 -14.92
CA THR A 98 -19.64 -9.43 -13.55
C THR A 98 -18.13 -9.53 -13.55
N THR A 99 -17.49 -8.84 -12.61
CA THR A 99 -16.03 -8.78 -12.51
C THR A 99 -15.59 -9.06 -11.07
N ILE A 100 -14.47 -9.73 -10.91
CA ILE A 100 -13.80 -9.91 -9.62
C ILE A 100 -12.53 -9.07 -9.67
N SER A 101 -12.40 -8.13 -8.73
CA SER A 101 -11.23 -7.27 -8.61
C SER A 101 -10.95 -6.90 -7.17
N ASN A 102 -9.75 -6.37 -6.91
CA ASN A 102 -9.37 -5.85 -5.61
C ASN A 102 -10.11 -4.54 -5.32
N VAL A 103 -10.49 -4.38 -4.07
CA VAL A 103 -11.17 -3.16 -3.61
C VAL A 103 -10.89 -2.90 -2.13
N ASN A 104 -10.79 -1.62 -1.78
CA ASN A 104 -10.73 -1.19 -0.40
C ASN A 104 -12.14 -1.03 0.16
N LEU A 105 -12.48 -1.86 1.13
CA LEU A 105 -13.80 -1.87 1.80
C LEU A 105 -13.63 -1.97 3.32
N PRO A 106 -14.59 -1.46 4.10
CA PRO A 106 -14.66 -1.77 5.52
C PRO A 106 -14.70 -3.28 5.75
N ASN A 107 -13.88 -3.76 6.68
CA ASN A 107 -13.91 -5.16 7.10
C ASN A 107 -15.26 -5.48 7.74
N ARG A 108 -15.97 -6.42 7.14
CA ARG A 108 -17.23 -6.97 7.63
C ARG A 108 -17.14 -8.49 7.80
N GLY A 109 -15.93 -8.95 8.17
CA GLY A 109 -15.62 -10.36 8.34
C GLY A 109 -14.84 -11.00 7.20
N GLN A 110 -14.57 -10.29 6.09
CA GLN A 110 -13.74 -10.81 5.00
C GLN A 110 -12.31 -11.13 5.44
N ILE A 111 -11.80 -10.43 6.45
CA ILE A 111 -10.55 -10.74 7.16
C ILE A 111 -10.89 -10.92 8.64
N SER A 112 -11.10 -12.16 9.06
CA SER A 112 -11.66 -12.51 10.39
C SER A 112 -10.77 -12.13 11.58
N TRP A 113 -9.48 -11.91 11.38
CA TRP A 113 -8.51 -11.59 12.43
C TRP A 113 -8.17 -10.09 12.52
N LEU A 114 -8.76 -9.24 11.68
CA LEU A 114 -8.69 -7.77 11.79
C LEU A 114 -9.98 -7.22 12.40
N PRO A 115 -9.93 -6.05 13.07
CA PRO A 115 -11.11 -5.40 13.61
C PRO A 115 -12.19 -5.16 12.56
N GLU A 116 -13.45 -5.24 12.98
CA GLU A 116 -14.58 -4.83 12.16
C GLU A 116 -14.49 -3.33 11.88
N GLY A 117 -14.78 -2.93 10.63
CA GLY A 117 -14.71 -1.54 10.18
C GLY A 117 -13.34 -1.07 9.70
N SER A 118 -12.25 -1.78 9.99
CA SER A 118 -10.92 -1.46 9.41
C SER A 118 -11.02 -1.50 7.88
N ILE A 119 -10.43 -0.53 7.20
CA ILE A 119 -10.39 -0.54 5.74
C ILE A 119 -9.35 -1.57 5.29
N VAL A 120 -9.80 -2.53 4.52
CA VAL A 120 -8.97 -3.64 4.03
C VAL A 120 -9.11 -3.80 2.52
N GLU A 121 -8.04 -4.19 1.86
CA GLU A 121 -8.05 -4.54 0.45
C GLU A 121 -8.21 -6.05 0.29
N THR A 122 -9.30 -6.45 -0.33
CA THR A 122 -9.59 -7.84 -0.68
C THR A 122 -10.24 -7.90 -2.05
N ASN A 123 -10.27 -9.08 -2.65
CA ASN A 123 -11.11 -9.28 -3.81
C ASN A 123 -12.58 -9.09 -3.44
N ALA A 124 -13.34 -8.52 -4.37
CA ALA A 124 -14.79 -8.47 -4.31
C ALA A 124 -15.42 -8.82 -5.66
N VAL A 125 -16.61 -9.33 -5.61
CA VAL A 125 -17.45 -9.55 -6.80
C VAL A 125 -18.27 -8.28 -7.03
N PHE A 126 -18.09 -7.68 -8.20
CA PHE A 126 -18.87 -6.54 -8.67
C PHE A 126 -19.96 -7.04 -9.63
N SER A 127 -21.20 -6.80 -9.31
CA SER A 127 -22.34 -7.17 -10.17
C SER A 127 -23.63 -6.46 -9.74
N ASN A 128 -24.38 -5.95 -10.70
CA ASN A 128 -25.76 -5.48 -10.52
C ASN A 128 -26.00 -4.73 -9.18
N ASP A 129 -25.48 -3.52 -9.03
CA ASP A 129 -25.55 -2.67 -7.83
C ASP A 129 -24.88 -3.23 -6.57
N ARG A 130 -24.10 -4.29 -6.69
CA ARG A 130 -23.49 -4.94 -5.54
C ARG A 130 -21.96 -5.03 -5.68
N VAL A 131 -21.30 -4.79 -4.56
CA VAL A 131 -19.88 -5.07 -4.35
C VAL A 131 -19.79 -5.99 -3.14
N VAL A 132 -19.56 -7.26 -3.37
CA VAL A 132 -19.56 -8.29 -2.33
C VAL A 132 -18.12 -8.74 -2.07
N PRO A 133 -17.55 -8.42 -0.89
CA PRO A 133 -16.18 -8.82 -0.58
C PRO A 133 -16.07 -10.34 -0.46
N VAL A 134 -14.93 -10.87 -0.93
CA VAL A 134 -14.60 -12.29 -0.84
C VAL A 134 -13.84 -12.54 0.46
N THR A 135 -14.30 -13.51 1.25
CA THR A 135 -13.62 -13.93 2.46
C THR A 135 -12.27 -14.56 2.15
N THR A 136 -11.23 -14.12 2.83
CA THR A 136 -9.88 -14.64 2.65
C THR A 136 -9.54 -15.75 3.63
N LYS A 137 -8.63 -16.65 3.23
CA LYS A 137 -8.02 -17.57 4.18
C LYS A 137 -7.11 -16.79 5.15
N PRO A 138 -7.00 -17.20 6.42
CA PRO A 138 -6.10 -16.53 7.35
C PRO A 138 -4.64 -16.68 6.90
N LEU A 139 -3.89 -15.61 7.05
CA LEU A 139 -2.45 -15.61 6.85
C LEU A 139 -1.72 -16.33 8.00
N PRO A 140 -0.46 -16.74 7.84
CA PRO A 140 0.36 -17.21 8.98
C PRO A 140 0.38 -16.17 10.11
N VAL A 141 0.33 -16.61 11.35
CA VAL A 141 0.22 -15.72 12.54
C VAL A 141 1.30 -14.64 12.57
N ALA A 142 2.52 -14.97 12.17
CA ALA A 142 3.61 -14.00 12.11
C ALA A 142 3.31 -12.85 11.12
N VAL A 143 2.68 -13.15 9.98
CA VAL A 143 2.27 -12.14 9.00
C VAL A 143 1.05 -11.35 9.50
N GLN A 144 0.08 -12.03 10.13
CA GLN A 144 -1.05 -11.37 10.78
C GLN A 144 -0.58 -10.31 11.79
N SER A 145 0.44 -10.63 12.60
CA SER A 145 1.01 -9.70 13.59
C SER A 145 1.59 -8.44 12.93
N LEU A 146 2.30 -8.57 11.80
CA LEU A 146 2.84 -7.44 11.06
C LEU A 146 1.72 -6.54 10.50
N VAL A 147 0.72 -7.14 9.87
CA VAL A 147 -0.41 -6.41 9.28
C VAL A 147 -1.24 -5.76 10.39
N ARG A 148 -1.51 -6.48 11.48
CA ARG A 148 -2.30 -5.96 12.60
C ARG A 148 -1.65 -4.74 13.24
N ARG A 149 -0.32 -4.78 13.45
CA ARG A 149 0.40 -3.59 13.95
C ARG A 149 0.16 -2.36 13.07
N CYS A 150 0.15 -2.52 11.76
CA CYS A 150 -0.11 -1.41 10.84
C CYS A 150 -1.56 -0.93 10.94
N SER A 151 -2.53 -1.84 10.99
CA SER A 151 -3.94 -1.51 11.16
C SER A 151 -4.20 -0.78 12.47
N ASP A 152 -3.76 -1.35 13.60
CA ASP A 152 -3.94 -0.74 14.94
C ASP A 152 -3.27 0.64 15.00
N ASN A 153 -2.11 0.81 14.34
CA ASN A 153 -1.40 2.09 14.32
C ASN A 153 -2.12 3.19 13.50
N ILE A 154 -2.83 2.81 12.45
CA ILE A 154 -3.69 3.74 11.70
C ILE A 154 -4.84 4.21 12.59
N ASP A 155 -5.44 3.33 13.37
CA ASP A 155 -6.53 3.67 14.29
C ASP A 155 -6.04 4.62 15.40
N ILE A 156 -4.85 4.38 15.97
CA ILE A 156 -4.21 5.30 16.93
C ILE A 156 -4.02 6.68 16.30
N LEU A 157 -3.47 6.74 15.09
CA LEU A 157 -3.26 8.00 14.37
C LEU A 157 -4.57 8.73 14.12
N TYR A 158 -5.59 8.02 13.66
CA TYR A 158 -6.91 8.57 13.39
C TYR A 158 -7.54 9.17 14.65
N GLU A 159 -7.51 8.46 15.78
CA GLU A 159 -7.99 8.97 17.06
C GLU A 159 -7.21 10.20 17.53
N GLY A 160 -5.89 10.20 17.38
CA GLY A 160 -5.05 11.35 17.71
C GLY A 160 -5.39 12.59 16.90
N ILE A 161 -5.61 12.44 15.60
CA ILE A 161 -6.03 13.52 14.70
C ILE A 161 -7.41 14.03 15.08
N LYS A 162 -8.38 13.14 15.31
CA LYS A 162 -9.75 13.48 15.67
C LYS A 162 -9.82 14.24 16.99
N LYS A 163 -9.04 13.84 17.97
CA LYS A 163 -8.94 14.49 19.28
C LYS A 163 -8.00 15.70 19.26
N ARG A 164 -7.25 15.93 18.18
CA ARG A 164 -6.16 16.94 18.10
C ARG A 164 -5.12 16.75 19.22
N ASP A 165 -4.86 15.52 19.60
CA ASP A 165 -3.94 15.14 20.66
C ASP A 165 -2.58 14.76 20.09
N LYS A 166 -1.61 15.66 20.25
CA LYS A 166 -0.24 15.45 19.76
C LYS A 166 0.45 14.25 20.41
N LYS A 167 0.09 13.89 21.65
CA LYS A 167 0.68 12.74 22.34
C LYS A 167 0.28 11.45 21.66
N ILE A 168 -1.01 11.26 21.37
CA ILE A 168 -1.51 10.08 20.66
C ILE A 168 -0.92 10.01 19.25
N ILE A 169 -0.81 11.17 18.56
CA ILE A 169 -0.16 11.21 17.22
C ILE A 169 1.30 10.77 17.31
N PHE A 170 2.02 11.21 18.35
CA PHE A 170 3.40 10.81 18.58
C PHE A 170 3.53 9.31 18.90
N GLU A 171 2.62 8.74 19.69
CA GLU A 171 2.56 7.30 19.95
C GLU A 171 2.42 6.50 18.66
N SER A 172 1.56 6.93 17.74
CA SER A 172 1.47 6.33 16.40
C SER A 172 2.76 6.44 15.61
N PHE A 173 3.41 7.61 15.66
CA PHE A 173 4.68 7.83 14.95
C PHE A 173 5.78 6.88 15.42
N VAL A 174 6.00 6.75 16.73
CA VAL A 174 7.06 5.88 17.27
C VAL A 174 6.78 4.38 17.09
N ASN A 175 5.52 4.01 16.89
CA ASN A 175 5.14 2.63 16.59
C ASN A 175 5.46 2.20 15.14
N GLN A 176 5.85 3.12 14.27
CA GLN A 176 6.21 2.77 12.90
C GLN A 176 7.50 1.93 12.86
N PRO A 177 7.56 0.88 12.02
CA PRO A 177 8.76 0.06 11.88
C PRO A 177 10.03 0.86 11.59
N LEU A 178 9.90 1.91 10.77
CA LEU A 178 11.00 2.78 10.38
C LEU A 178 11.55 3.62 11.54
N CYS A 179 10.75 3.84 12.59
CA CYS A 179 11.16 4.58 13.78
C CYS A 179 11.91 3.72 14.81
N SER A 180 12.09 2.43 14.57
CA SER A 180 12.75 1.49 15.51
C SER A 180 14.24 1.81 15.79
N SER A 181 14.85 2.70 15.03
CA SER A 181 16.23 3.18 15.24
C SER A 181 16.30 4.55 15.90
N LEU A 182 15.18 5.21 16.17
CA LEU A 182 15.19 6.49 16.87
C LEU A 182 15.55 6.29 18.34
N THR A 183 16.33 7.20 18.87
CA THR A 183 16.61 7.33 20.30
C THR A 183 15.59 8.26 20.95
N LEU A 184 15.54 8.27 22.28
CA LEU A 184 14.62 9.14 23.02
C LEU A 184 15.18 10.54 23.27
N ASP A 185 16.39 10.83 22.76
CA ASP A 185 17.10 12.10 22.97
C ASP A 185 16.65 13.17 21.97
#